data_640d3bc4dd53b397a1f07b40165fe9d1
#
_entry.id   640d3bc4dd53b397a1f07b40165fe9d1
#
_cell.length_a   1.000
_cell.length_b   1.000
_cell.length_c   1.000
_cell.angle_alpha   90.00
_cell.angle_beta   90.00
_cell.angle_gamma   90.00
#
_symmetry.space_group_name_H-M   'P 1'
#
loop_
_entity.id
_entity.type
_entity.pdbx_description
1 polymer ?
#
loop_
_entity_poly.entity_id
_entity_poly.type
_entity_poly.pdbx_seq_one_letter_code
_entity_poly.pdbx_strand_id
1 'polypeptide(L)'
;MHSFGLEQEWQEGVDLEQLFERACYLSELLKREEFVRTRIQKDNRQAFDDLLQFMFGTRSLMKKHDDDSKVVLRTSGESQIIFIRSLIFPMIDSYYVVLVYILTFIKNKGIDMSSFAKNIQWLSELLFKQGSIQFFESCNQESIKNAMQTFMELGVLQKQGSQLELAEAYQDDRETHIVDMLEHINKFRAKTQIGDVLMLNDPKKGLFRRSMLAQFPFMAKL
;
A
#
# COMPACT_ATOMS: atom_id res chain seq x y z
N MET A 1 17.34 -4.70 13.90
CA MET A 1 17.10 -4.99 12.47
C MET A 1 16.72 -3.69 11.80
N HIS A 2 17.56 -3.20 10.91
CA HIS A 2 17.62 -1.79 10.56
C HIS A 2 16.75 -1.45 9.35
N SER A 3 15.78 -0.57 9.54
CA SER A 3 15.02 0.11 8.48
C SER A 3 15.77 1.40 8.07
N PHE A 4 16.99 1.26 7.60
CA PHE A 4 17.94 2.37 7.41
C PHE A 4 17.40 3.57 6.60
N GLY A 5 16.46 3.40 5.69
CA GLY A 5 15.99 4.51 4.85
C GLY A 5 14.98 5.45 5.52
N LEU A 6 14.09 4.90 6.36
CA LEU A 6 13.09 5.71 7.06
C LEU A 6 13.67 6.40 8.31
N GLU A 7 14.64 5.77 8.97
CA GLU A 7 15.32 6.36 10.13
C GLU A 7 16.07 7.61 9.72
N GLN A 8 16.76 7.60 8.59
CA GLN A 8 17.49 8.76 8.09
C GLN A 8 16.55 9.91 7.73
N GLU A 9 15.44 9.65 7.03
CA GLU A 9 14.43 10.66 6.68
C GLU A 9 13.84 11.32 7.95
N TRP A 10 13.55 10.52 9.00
CA TRP A 10 13.02 11.05 10.26
C TRP A 10 14.05 11.79 11.12
N GLN A 11 15.33 11.50 10.97
CA GLN A 11 16.43 12.26 11.61
C GLN A 11 16.66 13.60 10.91
N GLU A 12 16.58 13.62 9.59
CA GLU A 12 16.72 14.83 8.78
C GLU A 12 15.50 15.76 8.89
N GLY A 13 14.36 15.20 9.28
CA GLY A 13 13.06 15.86 9.41
C GLY A 13 12.22 15.78 8.14
N VAL A 14 10.97 15.43 8.34
CA VAL A 14 9.96 15.33 7.28
C VAL A 14 9.23 16.65 7.15
N ASP A 15 9.09 17.16 5.93
CA ASP A 15 8.32 18.36 5.63
C ASP A 15 6.83 18.14 5.95
N LEU A 16 6.20 19.12 6.62
CA LEU A 16 4.82 19.04 7.07
C LEU A 16 3.82 18.92 5.91
N GLU A 17 4.07 19.60 4.80
CA GLU A 17 3.18 19.53 3.65
C GLU A 17 3.27 18.16 2.96
N GLN A 18 4.47 17.64 2.81
CA GLN A 18 4.67 16.28 2.30
C GLN A 18 4.03 15.23 3.22
N LEU A 19 4.14 15.41 4.54
CA LEU A 19 3.51 14.52 5.51
C LEU A 19 1.98 14.57 5.40
N PHE A 20 1.42 15.77 5.21
CA PHE A 20 -0.01 15.96 4.98
C PHE A 20 -0.49 15.28 3.69
N GLU A 21 0.22 15.46 2.58
CA GLU A 21 -0.11 14.79 1.32
C GLU A 21 -0.07 13.27 1.44
N ARG A 22 0.96 12.73 2.10
CA ARG A 22 1.08 11.29 2.38
C ARG A 22 -0.07 10.78 3.25
N ALA A 23 -0.48 11.56 4.27
CA ALA A 23 -1.59 11.23 5.15
C ALA A 23 -2.93 11.26 4.41
N CYS A 24 -3.17 12.23 3.54
CA CYS A 24 -4.36 12.28 2.68
C CYS A 24 -4.43 11.05 1.76
N TYR A 25 -3.32 10.70 1.12
CA TYR A 25 -3.27 9.53 0.25
C TYR A 25 -3.61 8.23 0.98
N LEU A 26 -2.97 7.98 2.13
CA LEU A 26 -3.24 6.79 2.94
C LEU A 26 -4.68 6.77 3.48
N SER A 27 -5.19 7.92 3.91
CA SER A 27 -6.57 8.06 4.38
C SER A 27 -7.59 7.73 3.30
N GLU A 28 -7.35 8.14 2.06
CA GLU A 28 -8.21 7.79 0.92
C GLU A 28 -8.05 6.32 0.52
N LEU A 29 -6.84 5.81 0.49
CA LEU A 29 -6.56 4.42 0.15
C LEU A 29 -7.24 3.46 1.14
N LEU A 30 -7.09 3.72 2.45
CA LEU A 30 -7.56 2.85 3.53
C LEU A 30 -8.95 3.24 4.08
N LYS A 31 -9.71 4.07 3.37
CA LYS A 31 -11.01 4.62 3.83
C LYS A 31 -12.07 3.58 4.19
N ARG A 32 -11.91 2.35 3.74
CA ARG A 32 -12.83 1.24 4.01
C ARG A 32 -12.41 0.38 5.19
N GLU A 33 -11.23 0.60 5.73
CA GLU A 33 -10.79 -0.12 6.92
C GLU A 33 -11.48 0.47 8.16
N GLU A 34 -12.08 -0.39 8.99
CA GLU A 34 -13.00 0.03 10.09
C GLU A 34 -12.37 0.98 11.10
N PHE A 35 -11.06 0.90 11.32
CA PHE A 35 -10.39 1.77 12.29
C PHE A 35 -9.88 3.09 11.69
N VAL A 36 -9.95 3.29 10.36
CA VAL A 36 -9.67 4.58 9.72
C VAL A 36 -10.94 5.45 9.79
N ARG A 37 -11.37 5.81 11.02
CA ARG A 37 -12.58 6.59 11.24
C ARG A 37 -12.41 8.06 10.92
N THR A 38 -11.26 8.62 11.24
CA THR A 38 -10.96 10.03 10.98
C THR A 38 -10.26 10.16 9.63
N ARG A 39 -10.94 10.77 8.66
CA ARG A 39 -10.38 10.99 7.33
C ARG A 39 -9.61 12.29 7.30
N ILE A 40 -8.35 12.19 6.91
CA ILE A 40 -7.53 13.34 6.56
C ILE A 40 -7.76 13.60 5.07
N GLN A 41 -8.28 14.78 4.74
CA GLN A 41 -8.66 15.16 3.37
C GLN A 41 -8.04 16.52 3.04
N LYS A 42 -7.83 16.77 1.74
CA LYS A 42 -7.19 18.01 1.28
C LYS A 42 -7.96 19.27 1.63
N ASP A 43 -9.28 19.17 1.69
CA ASP A 43 -10.21 20.25 2.05
C ASP A 43 -10.44 20.38 3.57
N ASN A 44 -9.96 19.42 4.36
CA ASN A 44 -10.08 19.42 5.81
C ASN A 44 -8.74 19.15 6.49
N ARG A 45 -7.89 20.15 6.55
CA ARG A 45 -6.59 20.09 7.21
C ARG A 45 -6.69 20.02 8.73
N GLN A 46 -7.79 20.47 9.33
CA GLN A 46 -7.96 20.53 10.77
C GLN A 46 -7.72 19.17 11.45
N ALA A 47 -8.24 18.08 10.88
CA ALA A 47 -8.04 16.73 11.42
C ALA A 47 -6.56 16.32 11.46
N PHE A 48 -5.77 16.75 10.48
CA PHE A 48 -4.32 16.51 10.45
C PHE A 48 -3.60 17.36 11.50
N ASP A 49 -3.97 18.62 11.63
CA ASP A 49 -3.37 19.55 12.60
C ASP A 49 -3.68 19.10 14.05
N ASP A 50 -4.90 18.65 14.32
CA ASP A 50 -5.29 18.07 15.61
C ASP A 50 -4.48 16.83 15.96
N LEU A 51 -4.27 15.94 14.99
CA LEU A 51 -3.41 14.75 15.15
C LEU A 51 -1.96 15.15 15.44
N LEU A 52 -1.41 16.13 14.72
CA LEU A 52 -0.06 16.64 14.97
C LEU A 52 0.06 17.22 16.39
N GLN A 53 -0.92 18.02 16.85
CA GLN A 53 -0.93 18.57 18.21
C GLN A 53 -0.94 17.44 19.25
N PHE A 54 -1.75 16.40 19.03
CA PHE A 54 -1.72 15.20 19.87
C PHE A 54 -0.34 14.54 19.89
N MET A 55 0.30 14.36 18.74
CA MET A 55 1.61 13.75 18.62
C MET A 55 2.72 14.59 19.27
N PHE A 56 2.61 15.92 19.24
CA PHE A 56 3.49 16.82 19.97
C PHE A 56 3.24 16.73 21.49
N GLY A 57 1.98 16.69 21.91
CA GLY A 57 1.57 16.54 23.31
C GLY A 57 2.06 15.24 23.95
N THR A 58 2.00 14.14 23.22
CA THR A 58 2.53 12.83 23.65
C THR A 58 4.05 12.71 23.52
N ARG A 59 4.72 13.77 23.06
CA ARG A 59 6.16 13.81 22.82
C ARG A 59 6.67 12.75 21.83
N SER A 60 5.80 12.28 20.93
CA SER A 60 6.17 11.35 19.88
C SER A 60 6.87 12.06 18.73
N LEU A 61 6.42 13.25 18.38
CA LEU A 61 7.02 14.14 17.38
C LEU A 61 7.48 15.46 18.02
N MET A 62 8.34 16.17 17.32
CA MET A 62 8.71 17.56 17.63
C MET A 62 9.00 18.32 16.33
N LYS A 63 8.82 19.64 16.36
CA LYS A 63 9.32 20.49 15.30
C LYS A 63 10.84 20.44 15.26
N LYS A 64 11.43 20.51 14.07
CA LYS A 64 12.88 20.60 13.94
C LYS A 64 13.36 21.96 14.44
N HIS A 65 14.49 21.97 15.18
CA HIS A 65 14.96 23.18 15.86
C HIS A 65 15.24 24.36 14.92
N ASP A 66 15.77 24.04 13.72
CA ASP A 66 16.23 25.06 12.75
C ASP A 66 15.21 25.28 11.61
N ASP A 67 14.10 24.54 11.58
CA ASP A 67 13.12 24.57 10.49
C ASP A 67 11.73 24.17 10.98
N ASP A 68 10.89 25.13 11.27
CA ASP A 68 9.52 24.93 11.77
C ASP A 68 8.60 24.25 10.74
N SER A 69 8.99 24.19 9.46
CA SER A 69 8.25 23.47 8.43
C SER A 69 8.44 21.95 8.48
N LYS A 70 9.39 21.48 9.31
CA LYS A 70 9.75 20.07 9.43
C LYS A 70 9.45 19.51 10.81
N VAL A 71 9.11 18.23 10.82
CA VAL A 71 8.93 17.43 12.03
C VAL A 71 9.95 16.30 12.09
N VAL A 72 10.40 15.99 13.30
CA VAL A 72 11.32 14.90 13.59
C VAL A 72 10.69 13.96 14.61
N LEU A 73 11.03 12.68 14.52
CA LEU A 73 10.63 11.68 15.50
C LEU A 73 11.50 11.82 16.75
N ARG A 74 10.86 11.85 17.92
CA ARG A 74 11.57 11.76 19.19
C ARG A 74 11.89 10.32 19.54
N THR A 75 13.04 10.08 20.12
CA THR A 75 13.42 8.74 20.64
C THR A 75 12.40 8.20 21.63
N SER A 76 11.80 9.07 22.46
CA SER A 76 10.74 8.69 23.41
C SER A 76 9.44 8.24 22.74
N GLY A 77 9.18 8.64 21.49
CA GLY A 77 7.99 8.27 20.70
C GLY A 77 8.19 7.10 19.75
N GLU A 78 9.42 6.63 19.59
CA GLU A 78 9.76 5.62 18.60
C GLU A 78 8.94 4.33 18.78
N SER A 79 8.85 3.81 19.99
CA SER A 79 8.07 2.58 20.28
C SER A 79 6.59 2.75 19.95
N GLN A 80 6.01 3.93 20.22
CA GLN A 80 4.61 4.23 19.90
C GLN A 80 4.39 4.27 18.38
N ILE A 81 5.29 4.89 17.64
CA ILE A 81 5.21 4.96 16.17
C ILE A 81 5.38 3.58 15.56
N ILE A 82 6.35 2.78 16.03
CA ILE A 82 6.54 1.39 15.58
C ILE A 82 5.27 0.57 15.81
N PHE A 83 4.64 0.70 16.99
CA PHE A 83 3.38 0.01 17.30
C PHE A 83 2.25 0.43 16.34
N ILE A 84 2.01 1.73 16.16
CA ILE A 84 0.96 2.23 15.26
C ILE A 84 1.20 1.76 13.82
N ARG A 85 2.43 1.82 13.35
CA ARG A 85 2.82 1.32 12.01
C ARG A 85 2.52 -0.17 11.85
N SER A 86 2.79 -0.99 12.86
CA SER A 86 2.52 -2.43 12.80
C SER A 86 1.03 -2.77 12.62
N LEU A 87 0.12 -1.89 13.04
CA LEU A 87 -1.32 -2.04 12.84
C LEU A 87 -1.75 -1.73 11.39
N ILE A 88 -1.05 -0.82 10.73
CA ILE A 88 -1.43 -0.32 9.39
C ILE A 88 -0.74 -1.11 8.27
N PHE A 89 0.48 -1.55 8.47
CA PHE A 89 1.26 -2.25 7.46
C PHE A 89 0.57 -3.48 6.84
N PRO A 90 -0.10 -4.36 7.61
CA PRO A 90 -0.80 -5.51 7.03
C PRO A 90 -1.84 -5.09 5.99
N MET A 91 -2.53 -3.97 6.21
CA MET A 91 -3.54 -3.47 5.28
C MET A 91 -2.91 -2.90 4.03
N ILE A 92 -1.87 -2.07 4.18
CA ILE A 92 -1.12 -1.54 3.03
C ILE A 92 -0.61 -2.70 2.17
N ASP A 93 -0.10 -3.77 2.78
CA ASP A 93 0.32 -4.98 2.07
C ASP A 93 -0.85 -5.67 1.36
N SER A 94 -2.06 -5.75 1.97
CA SER A 94 -3.24 -6.31 1.29
C SER A 94 -3.59 -5.52 0.03
N TYR A 95 -3.60 -4.18 0.09
CA TYR A 95 -3.86 -3.32 -1.07
C TYR A 95 -2.77 -3.46 -2.15
N TYR A 96 -1.52 -3.56 -1.75
CA TYR A 96 -0.41 -3.84 -2.65
C TYR A 96 -0.59 -5.17 -3.38
N VAL A 97 -0.93 -6.25 -2.67
CA VAL A 97 -1.12 -7.58 -3.27
C VAL A 97 -2.31 -7.59 -4.24
N VAL A 98 -3.39 -6.86 -3.93
CA VAL A 98 -4.52 -6.71 -4.87
C VAL A 98 -4.06 -6.08 -6.18
N LEU A 99 -3.25 -5.01 -6.14
CA LEU A 99 -2.71 -4.41 -7.36
C LEU A 99 -1.75 -5.34 -8.10
N VAL A 100 -0.88 -6.07 -7.38
CA VAL A 100 -0.01 -7.09 -7.99
C VAL A 100 -0.85 -8.14 -8.72
N TYR A 101 -1.94 -8.59 -8.11
CA TYR A 101 -2.84 -9.55 -8.71
C TYR A 101 -3.52 -8.98 -9.97
N ILE A 102 -4.01 -7.75 -9.91
CA ILE A 102 -4.62 -7.05 -11.04
C ILE A 102 -3.63 -6.95 -12.20
N LEU A 103 -2.42 -6.46 -11.95
CA LEU A 103 -1.38 -6.32 -12.96
C LEU A 103 -1.03 -7.66 -13.63
N THR A 104 -0.97 -8.74 -12.84
CA THR A 104 -0.45 -10.01 -13.29
C THR A 104 -1.51 -10.90 -13.95
N PHE A 105 -2.73 -10.90 -13.42
CA PHE A 105 -3.75 -11.92 -13.77
C PHE A 105 -4.98 -11.37 -14.46
N ILE A 106 -5.35 -10.10 -14.28
CA ILE A 106 -6.48 -9.53 -15.01
C ILE A 106 -6.05 -9.27 -16.46
N LYS A 107 -6.39 -10.21 -17.32
CA LYS A 107 -6.33 -10.08 -18.77
C LYS A 107 -7.68 -9.54 -19.26
N ASN A 108 -7.78 -9.33 -20.58
CA ASN A 108 -8.98 -8.79 -21.27
C ASN A 108 -10.29 -9.61 -21.08
N LYS A 109 -10.29 -10.66 -20.26
CA LYS A 109 -11.44 -11.57 -20.08
C LYS A 109 -12.16 -11.43 -18.76
N GLY A 110 -11.72 -10.52 -17.90
CA GLY A 110 -12.29 -10.39 -16.56
C GLY A 110 -12.00 -11.58 -15.64
N ILE A 111 -12.31 -11.44 -14.37
CA ILE A 111 -12.21 -12.49 -13.36
C ILE A 111 -13.53 -12.57 -12.62
N ASP A 112 -14.02 -13.78 -12.38
CA ASP A 112 -15.22 -13.98 -11.60
C ASP A 112 -15.06 -13.39 -10.18
N MET A 113 -15.99 -12.54 -9.80
CA MET A 113 -15.95 -11.80 -8.53
C MET A 113 -15.93 -12.72 -7.31
N SER A 114 -16.57 -13.89 -7.39
CA SER A 114 -16.62 -14.86 -6.28
C SER A 114 -15.28 -15.52 -6.01
N SER A 115 -14.46 -15.69 -7.05
CA SER A 115 -13.13 -16.30 -6.95
C SER A 115 -12.00 -15.28 -6.69
N PHE A 116 -12.24 -14.00 -7.00
CA PHE A 116 -11.24 -12.94 -6.94
C PHE A 116 -10.57 -12.85 -5.56
N ALA A 117 -11.36 -12.70 -4.49
CA ALA A 117 -10.82 -12.57 -3.14
C ALA A 117 -10.07 -13.82 -2.68
N LYS A 118 -10.51 -15.02 -3.06
CA LYS A 118 -9.84 -16.28 -2.73
C LYS A 118 -8.50 -16.42 -3.44
N ASN A 119 -8.44 -16.03 -4.71
CA ASN A 119 -7.22 -16.08 -5.50
C ASN A 119 -6.17 -15.10 -4.97
N ILE A 120 -6.60 -13.90 -4.55
CA ILE A 120 -5.70 -12.92 -3.94
C ILE A 120 -5.24 -13.38 -2.57
N GLN A 121 -6.12 -13.94 -1.74
CA GLN A 121 -5.72 -14.51 -0.46
C GLN A 121 -4.63 -15.57 -0.65
N TRP A 122 -4.83 -16.49 -1.58
CA TRP A 122 -3.83 -17.48 -1.91
C TRP A 122 -2.49 -16.85 -2.37
N LEU A 123 -2.54 -15.81 -3.22
CA LEU A 123 -1.33 -15.06 -3.60
C LEU A 123 -0.66 -14.39 -2.40
N SER A 124 -1.45 -13.78 -1.50
CA SER A 124 -0.93 -13.17 -0.26
C SER A 124 -0.21 -14.19 0.61
N GLU A 125 -0.82 -15.37 0.83
CA GLU A 125 -0.19 -16.46 1.61
C GLU A 125 1.13 -16.93 0.98
N LEU A 126 1.19 -16.96 -0.35
CA LEU A 126 2.39 -17.32 -1.07
C LEU A 126 3.49 -16.26 -0.89
N LEU A 127 3.15 -14.98 -1.06
CA LEU A 127 4.08 -13.86 -0.87
C LEU A 127 4.54 -13.77 0.59
N PHE A 128 3.68 -14.08 1.56
CA PHE A 128 4.06 -14.19 2.96
C PHE A 128 5.08 -15.31 3.20
N LYS A 129 4.83 -16.51 2.68
CA LYS A 129 5.76 -17.66 2.78
C LYS A 129 7.13 -17.37 2.14
N GLN A 130 7.16 -16.52 1.12
CA GLN A 130 8.39 -16.09 0.46
C GLN A 130 9.09 -14.92 1.18
N GLY A 131 8.45 -14.32 2.18
CA GLY A 131 8.97 -13.12 2.88
C GLY A 131 8.85 -11.82 2.10
N SER A 132 8.06 -11.80 1.01
CA SER A 132 7.77 -10.58 0.24
C SER A 132 6.78 -9.66 0.95
N ILE A 133 5.94 -10.19 1.82
CA ILE A 133 5.15 -9.46 2.81
C ILE A 133 5.48 -10.00 4.20
N GLN A 134 5.43 -9.13 5.22
CA GLN A 134 5.92 -9.47 6.57
C GLN A 134 4.83 -10.00 7.49
N PHE A 135 3.58 -9.63 7.24
CA PHE A 135 2.48 -9.85 8.17
C PHE A 135 1.47 -10.83 7.57
N PHE A 136 1.16 -11.89 8.32
CA PHE A 136 0.15 -12.86 7.91
C PHE A 136 -1.25 -12.23 7.84
N GLU A 137 -1.50 -11.22 8.64
CA GLU A 137 -2.74 -10.44 8.67
C GLU A 137 -3.07 -9.80 7.31
N SER A 138 -2.06 -9.61 6.45
CA SER A 138 -2.25 -9.15 5.05
C SER A 138 -3.00 -10.16 4.18
N CYS A 139 -3.15 -11.42 4.64
CA CYS A 139 -3.92 -12.46 3.97
C CYS A 139 -5.42 -12.42 4.34
N ASN A 140 -5.86 -11.41 5.11
CA ASN A 140 -7.25 -11.28 5.53
C ASN A 140 -8.18 -10.97 4.35
N GLN A 141 -9.23 -11.79 4.19
CA GLN A 141 -10.20 -11.61 3.11
C GLN A 141 -10.98 -10.29 3.21
N GLU A 142 -11.19 -9.76 4.41
CA GLU A 142 -11.91 -8.50 4.59
C GLU A 142 -11.12 -7.33 4.02
N SER A 143 -9.84 -7.19 4.40
CA SER A 143 -8.97 -6.14 3.84
C SER A 143 -8.76 -6.31 2.32
N ILE A 144 -8.70 -7.55 1.82
CA ILE A 144 -8.66 -7.81 0.37
C ILE A 144 -9.96 -7.34 -0.31
N LYS A 145 -11.13 -7.58 0.27
CA LYS A 145 -12.41 -7.09 -0.28
C LYS A 145 -12.53 -5.57 -0.19
N ASN A 146 -12.05 -4.98 0.90
CA ASN A 146 -11.99 -3.52 1.06
C ASN A 146 -11.10 -2.89 -0.01
N ALA A 147 -9.92 -3.45 -0.25
CA ALA A 147 -9.01 -3.00 -1.30
C ALA A 147 -9.66 -3.12 -2.69
N MET A 148 -10.29 -4.26 -3.00
CA MET A 148 -11.03 -4.45 -4.25
C MET A 148 -12.07 -3.36 -4.46
N GLN A 149 -12.88 -3.06 -3.45
CA GLN A 149 -13.92 -2.03 -3.53
C GLN A 149 -13.32 -0.64 -3.67
N THR A 150 -12.21 -0.35 -2.97
CA THR A 150 -11.49 0.92 -3.14
C THR A 150 -11.00 1.07 -4.58
N PHE A 151 -10.43 0.04 -5.21
CA PHE A 151 -9.98 0.12 -6.60
C PHE A 151 -11.13 0.19 -7.61
N MET A 152 -12.32 -0.31 -7.26
CA MET A 152 -13.54 -0.05 -8.06
C MET A 152 -13.96 1.42 -7.96
N GLU A 153 -13.96 2.02 -6.77
CA GLU A 153 -14.29 3.44 -6.57
C GLU A 153 -13.26 4.38 -7.20
N LEU A 154 -11.99 3.99 -7.20
CA LEU A 154 -10.93 4.73 -7.91
C LEU A 154 -10.99 4.54 -9.44
N GLY A 155 -11.93 3.76 -9.93
CA GLY A 155 -12.12 3.52 -11.37
C GLY A 155 -11.03 2.66 -12.00
N VAL A 156 -10.27 1.89 -11.22
CA VAL A 156 -9.27 0.93 -11.73
C VAL A 156 -9.95 -0.35 -12.18
N LEU A 157 -10.92 -0.81 -11.40
CA LEU A 157 -11.74 -1.99 -11.67
C LEU A 157 -13.17 -1.58 -11.97
N GLN A 158 -13.80 -2.28 -12.89
CA GLN A 158 -15.23 -2.17 -13.15
C GLN A 158 -15.91 -3.54 -13.08
N LYS A 159 -17.18 -3.53 -12.65
CA LYS A 159 -18.01 -4.72 -12.60
C LYS A 159 -18.81 -4.86 -13.88
N GLN A 160 -18.69 -6.02 -14.54
CA GLN A 160 -19.45 -6.36 -15.72
C GLN A 160 -20.19 -7.71 -15.47
N GLY A 161 -21.47 -7.62 -15.10
CA GLY A 161 -22.23 -8.80 -14.65
C GLY A 161 -21.66 -9.42 -13.36
N SER A 162 -21.19 -10.66 -13.44
CA SER A 162 -20.50 -11.37 -12.34
C SER A 162 -18.97 -11.22 -12.37
N GLN A 163 -18.43 -10.56 -13.39
CA GLN A 163 -16.98 -10.43 -13.60
C GLN A 163 -16.46 -9.07 -13.19
N LEU A 164 -15.20 -9.04 -12.77
CA LEU A 164 -14.40 -7.84 -12.56
C LEU A 164 -13.42 -7.72 -13.70
N GLU A 165 -13.38 -6.54 -14.30
CA GLU A 165 -12.50 -6.20 -15.40
C GLU A 165 -11.73 -4.93 -15.08
N LEU A 166 -10.64 -4.69 -15.81
CA LEU A 166 -10.01 -3.37 -15.80
C LEU A 166 -10.94 -2.36 -16.46
N ALA A 167 -11.06 -1.19 -15.84
CA ALA A 167 -11.76 -0.08 -16.49
C ALA A 167 -11.04 0.34 -17.77
N GLU A 168 -11.79 0.85 -18.74
CA GLU A 168 -11.31 1.18 -20.09
C GLU A 168 -10.06 2.06 -20.07
N ALA A 169 -10.02 3.05 -19.17
CA ALA A 169 -8.88 3.96 -19.00
C ALA A 169 -7.56 3.26 -18.62
N TYR A 170 -7.62 2.00 -18.14
CA TYR A 170 -6.45 1.21 -17.73
C TYR A 170 -6.15 0.04 -18.69
N GLN A 171 -6.94 -0.14 -19.75
CA GLN A 171 -6.76 -1.26 -20.68
C GLN A 171 -5.59 -1.03 -21.64
N ASP A 172 -5.45 0.17 -22.17
CA ASP A 172 -4.44 0.52 -23.20
C ASP A 172 -3.05 0.74 -22.59
N ASP A 173 -2.95 1.44 -21.46
CA ASP A 173 -1.67 1.74 -20.77
C ASP A 173 -1.61 1.16 -19.35
N ARG A 174 -2.16 -0.04 -19.21
CA ARG A 174 -2.33 -0.76 -17.95
C ARG A 174 -1.05 -0.87 -17.13
N GLU A 175 0.04 -1.24 -17.81
CA GLU A 175 1.29 -1.53 -17.11
C GLU A 175 1.86 -0.27 -16.47
N THR A 176 1.79 0.87 -17.15
CA THR A 176 2.31 2.13 -16.63
C THR A 176 1.49 2.62 -15.43
N HIS A 177 0.18 2.77 -15.58
CA HIS A 177 -0.67 3.33 -14.51
C HIS A 177 -0.72 2.46 -13.24
N ILE A 178 -0.85 1.12 -13.39
CA ILE A 178 -0.89 0.22 -12.23
C ILE A 178 0.48 0.12 -11.57
N VAL A 179 1.56 0.16 -12.36
CA VAL A 179 2.93 0.19 -11.83
C VAL A 179 3.17 1.47 -11.03
N ASP A 180 2.75 2.63 -11.51
CA ASP A 180 2.86 3.89 -10.79
C ASP A 180 2.12 3.83 -9.44
N MET A 181 0.90 3.23 -9.42
CA MET A 181 0.16 3.00 -8.17
C MET A 181 0.89 2.04 -7.23
N LEU A 182 1.45 0.94 -7.77
CA LEU A 182 2.25 -0.01 -7.00
C LEU A 182 3.48 0.64 -6.38
N GLU A 183 4.23 1.42 -7.17
CA GLU A 183 5.40 2.17 -6.69
C GLU A 183 5.01 3.16 -5.59
N HIS A 184 3.86 3.82 -5.75
CA HIS A 184 3.36 4.75 -4.75
C HIS A 184 3.00 4.06 -3.44
N ILE A 185 2.23 2.97 -3.49
CA ILE A 185 1.88 2.17 -2.30
C ILE A 185 3.13 1.56 -1.66
N ASN A 186 4.09 1.12 -2.47
CA ASN A 186 5.32 0.50 -1.98
C ASN A 186 6.16 1.44 -1.09
N LYS A 187 6.05 2.76 -1.26
CA LYS A 187 6.70 3.75 -0.39
C LYS A 187 6.22 3.69 1.07
N PHE A 188 5.01 3.19 1.28
CA PHE A 188 4.38 3.09 2.62
C PHE A 188 4.52 1.71 3.25
N ARG A 189 4.96 0.71 2.52
CA ARG A 189 5.12 -0.66 3.00
C ARG A 189 6.31 -0.80 3.95
N ALA A 190 6.25 -1.78 4.83
CA ALA A 190 7.42 -2.22 5.56
C ALA A 190 8.46 -2.76 4.56
N LYS A 191 9.69 -2.23 4.59
CA LYS A 191 10.77 -2.74 3.72
C LYS A 191 11.12 -4.17 4.14
N THR A 192 11.01 -5.08 3.19
CA THR A 192 11.48 -6.46 3.33
C THR A 192 12.74 -6.63 2.49
N GLN A 193 13.69 -7.46 2.94
CA GLN A 193 14.89 -7.75 2.16
C GLN A 193 14.57 -8.38 0.79
N ILE A 194 13.40 -9.00 0.65
CA ILE A 194 12.94 -9.69 -0.56
C ILE A 194 11.91 -8.87 -1.35
N GLY A 195 11.17 -7.97 -0.69
CA GLY A 195 10.15 -7.12 -1.34
C GLY A 195 10.73 -6.24 -2.44
N ASP A 196 11.96 -5.77 -2.25
CA ASP A 196 12.69 -4.99 -3.26
C ASP A 196 13.04 -5.83 -4.50
N VAL A 197 13.16 -7.15 -4.39
CA VAL A 197 13.53 -8.02 -5.52
C VAL A 197 12.40 -8.16 -6.54
N LEU A 198 11.14 -8.12 -6.12
CA LEU A 198 9.99 -8.18 -7.04
C LEU A 198 9.81 -6.89 -7.84
N MET A 199 10.25 -5.74 -7.29
CA MET A 199 10.19 -4.43 -7.95
C MET A 199 11.47 -4.08 -8.72
N LEU A 200 12.62 -4.68 -8.36
CA LEU A 200 13.93 -4.40 -8.99
C LEU A 200 14.08 -4.96 -10.40
N ASN A 201 13.22 -5.88 -10.81
CA ASN A 201 13.23 -6.39 -12.19
C ASN A 201 12.35 -5.48 -13.06
N ASP A 202 12.92 -4.41 -13.56
CA ASP A 202 12.42 -3.42 -14.51
C ASP A 202 11.01 -3.75 -15.08
N PRO A 203 9.91 -3.21 -14.48
CA PRO A 203 8.56 -3.54 -14.89
C PRO A 203 8.28 -3.13 -16.34
N LYS A 204 9.02 -2.14 -16.88
CA LYS A 204 8.94 -1.67 -18.27
C LYS A 204 9.39 -2.73 -19.29
N LYS A 205 10.13 -3.76 -18.86
CA LYS A 205 10.62 -4.84 -19.74
C LYS A 205 9.81 -6.13 -19.69
N GLY A 206 8.67 -6.16 -19.00
CA GLY A 206 7.86 -7.37 -18.86
C GLY A 206 8.55 -8.52 -18.09
N LEU A 207 9.69 -8.24 -17.44
CA LEU A 207 10.48 -9.19 -16.67
C LEU A 207 9.78 -9.61 -15.39
N PHE A 208 9.03 -8.71 -14.76
CA PHE A 208 8.24 -9.00 -13.57
C PHE A 208 7.28 -10.17 -13.80
N ARG A 209 6.50 -10.11 -14.88
CA ARG A 209 5.55 -11.16 -15.26
C ARG A 209 6.25 -12.47 -15.61
N ARG A 210 7.38 -12.41 -16.32
CA ARG A 210 8.15 -13.62 -16.68
C ARG A 210 8.80 -14.24 -15.44
N SER A 211 9.32 -13.43 -14.51
CA SER A 211 9.90 -13.90 -13.25
C SER A 211 8.84 -14.57 -12.36
N MET A 212 7.67 -13.95 -12.20
CA MET A 212 6.56 -14.54 -11.43
C MET A 212 6.04 -15.84 -12.08
N LEU A 213 5.83 -15.86 -13.39
CA LEU A 213 5.35 -17.06 -14.10
C LEU A 213 6.41 -18.17 -14.13
N ALA A 214 7.70 -17.84 -14.17
CA ALA A 214 8.79 -18.80 -14.08
C ALA A 214 8.92 -19.45 -12.70
N GLN A 215 8.69 -18.66 -11.64
CA GLN A 215 8.66 -19.18 -10.27
C GLN A 215 7.39 -20.00 -9.97
N PHE A 216 6.31 -19.75 -10.68
CA PHE A 216 5.01 -20.38 -10.47
C PHE A 216 4.39 -20.83 -11.79
N PRO A 217 4.94 -21.90 -12.44
CA PRO A 217 4.48 -22.35 -13.75
C PRO A 217 3.00 -22.77 -13.78
N PHE A 218 2.41 -23.12 -12.64
CA PHE A 218 0.98 -23.44 -12.54
C PHE A 218 0.08 -22.19 -12.65
N MET A 219 0.60 -20.98 -12.36
CA MET A 219 -0.12 -19.73 -12.55
C MET A 219 -0.34 -19.36 -14.01
N ALA A 220 0.43 -19.96 -14.92
CA ALA A 220 0.23 -19.79 -16.37
C ALA A 220 -1.03 -20.51 -16.88
N LYS A 221 -1.63 -21.39 -16.05
CA LYS A 221 -2.84 -22.16 -16.37
C LYS A 221 -4.13 -21.58 -15.79
N LEU A 222 -4.03 -20.56 -14.91
CA LEU A 222 -5.14 -19.74 -14.41
C LEU A 222 -5.39 -18.55 -15.34
#